data_229977e5e6e5cf73acf10f5c465599ec
#
_entry.id   229977e5e6e5cf73acf10f5c465599ec
#
_cell.length_a   1.000
_cell.length_b   1.000
_cell.length_c   1.000
_cell.angle_alpha   90.00
_cell.angle_beta   90.00
_cell.angle_gamma   90.00
#
_symmetry.space_group_name_H-M   'P 1'
#
loop_
_entity.id
_entity.type
_entity.pdbx_description
1 polymer ?
#
loop_
_entity_poly.entity_id
_entity_poly.type
_entity_poly.pdbx_seq_one_letter_code
_entity_poly.pdbx_strand_id
1 'polypeptide(L)'
;MLDDRAKLLLKALVERYIADGQPVGSRTLSKASGLDLSPATIRNVMADLEELGLIASPHTSAGRIPTTRGYRLFVDTMLTVDRTGLQAPALTPDQPQKVIASAAHLLSSLSQFVGVVMAPKRASVFRHIEFLRLSERRLLVIIVSPEGDVQNRILFTETDYSQSQLVETSNYLNTHYAGMAIEQVRSRVQQELVSLQGEIATLMQAAVQVSSEAMANDHNEVVISGERNLLSVSDFSSDMGHLRRAFDLFEQKTQLMRLLDVSSQAEGVRIYIGGESQIVPMQELSVVSSPYEVDGQVVGTLGVIGPTRMPYDRMIQIVNITSRLVSNALSQSK
;
A
#
# COMPACT_ATOMS: atom_id res chain seq x y z
N MET A 1 -9.97 -9.06 31.10
CA MET A 1 -10.95 -8.82 30.02
C MET A 1 -11.70 -7.55 30.37
N LEU A 2 -11.87 -6.61 29.42
CA LEU A 2 -12.68 -5.42 29.63
C LEU A 2 -14.14 -5.82 29.85
N ASP A 3 -14.77 -5.23 30.85
CA ASP A 3 -16.21 -5.36 31.03
C ASP A 3 -16.98 -4.56 29.96
N ASP A 4 -18.26 -4.82 29.79
CA ASP A 4 -19.05 -4.20 28.74
C ASP A 4 -19.23 -2.68 28.97
N ARG A 5 -19.15 -2.22 30.22
CA ARG A 5 -19.21 -0.78 30.53
C ARG A 5 -17.94 -0.06 30.09
N ALA A 6 -16.77 -0.66 30.33
CA ALA A 6 -15.48 -0.11 29.89
C ALA A 6 -15.39 -0.08 28.36
N LYS A 7 -15.91 -1.11 27.66
CA LYS A 7 -16.00 -1.13 26.20
C LYS A 7 -16.88 0.01 25.67
N LEU A 8 -18.08 0.19 26.23
CA LEU A 8 -18.98 1.26 25.82
C LEU A 8 -18.39 2.65 26.06
N LEU A 9 -17.71 2.85 27.19
CA LEU A 9 -17.03 4.11 27.48
C LEU A 9 -15.84 4.35 26.57
N LEU A 10 -15.03 3.33 26.27
CA LEU A 10 -13.94 3.44 25.30
C LEU A 10 -14.50 3.78 23.92
N LYS A 11 -15.54 3.10 23.46
CA LYS A 11 -16.21 3.40 22.20
C LYS A 11 -16.67 4.86 22.13
N ALA A 12 -17.41 5.32 23.12
CA ALA A 12 -17.91 6.70 23.17
C ALA A 12 -16.77 7.73 23.20
N LEU A 13 -15.65 7.40 23.90
CA LEU A 13 -14.48 8.26 23.96
C LEU A 13 -13.80 8.35 22.58
N VAL A 14 -13.58 7.21 21.92
CA VAL A 14 -12.94 7.17 20.58
C VAL A 14 -13.78 7.91 19.55
N GLU A 15 -15.09 7.62 19.47
CA GLU A 15 -16.00 8.28 18.53
C GLU A 15 -16.05 9.81 18.76
N ARG A 16 -16.08 10.22 20.02
CA ARG A 16 -16.07 11.65 20.35
C ARG A 16 -14.76 12.33 20.00
N TYR A 17 -13.65 11.67 20.28
CA TYR A 17 -12.33 12.19 19.94
C TYR A 17 -12.12 12.27 18.42
N ILE A 18 -12.59 11.28 17.67
CA ILE A 18 -12.56 11.31 16.19
C ILE A 18 -13.35 12.53 15.68
N ALA A 19 -14.53 12.79 16.23
CA ALA A 19 -15.39 13.89 15.79
C ALA A 19 -14.81 15.27 16.11
N ASP A 20 -14.35 15.48 17.36
CA ASP A 20 -14.02 16.82 17.86
C ASP A 20 -12.51 17.14 17.87
N GLY A 21 -11.65 16.12 17.91
CA GLY A 21 -10.20 16.28 18.04
C GLY A 21 -9.73 16.81 19.41
N GLN A 22 -10.63 16.91 20.38
CA GLN A 22 -10.33 17.44 21.71
C GLN A 22 -10.31 16.34 22.76
N PRO A 23 -9.40 16.40 23.75
CA PRO A 23 -9.36 15.45 24.85
C PRO A 23 -10.72 15.35 25.54
N VAL A 24 -11.21 14.14 25.77
CA VAL A 24 -12.57 13.88 26.25
C VAL A 24 -12.60 13.78 27.77
N GLY A 25 -13.37 14.63 28.41
CA GLY A 25 -13.53 14.64 29.87
C GLY A 25 -14.66 13.72 30.37
N SER A 26 -14.59 13.30 31.63
CA SER A 26 -15.61 12.44 32.26
C SER A 26 -17.02 13.04 32.25
N ARG A 27 -17.16 14.36 32.35
CA ARG A 27 -18.47 15.04 32.26
C ARG A 27 -19.04 14.96 30.83
N THR A 28 -18.20 15.06 29.81
CA THR A 28 -18.60 14.94 28.41
C THR A 28 -19.06 13.53 28.14
N LEU A 29 -18.30 12.53 28.59
CA LEU A 29 -18.68 11.11 28.45
C LEU A 29 -19.95 10.75 29.17
N SER A 30 -20.21 11.31 30.36
CA SER A 30 -21.44 11.09 31.11
C SER A 30 -22.70 11.49 30.30
N LYS A 31 -22.58 12.52 29.47
CA LYS A 31 -23.67 12.98 28.60
C LYS A 31 -23.76 12.23 27.28
N ALA A 32 -22.62 11.75 26.76
CA ALA A 32 -22.51 11.18 25.42
C ALA A 32 -22.66 9.64 25.40
N SER A 33 -22.31 8.96 26.49
CA SER A 33 -22.25 7.48 26.50
C SER A 33 -23.61 6.78 26.60
N GLY A 34 -24.68 7.52 26.88
CA GLY A 34 -26.01 6.90 27.12
C GLY A 34 -26.08 5.99 28.37
N LEU A 35 -24.99 5.95 29.12
CA LEU A 35 -24.92 5.20 30.38
C LEU A 35 -25.34 6.13 31.53
N ASP A 36 -26.30 5.69 32.34
CA ASP A 36 -26.70 6.39 33.59
C ASP A 36 -25.60 6.25 34.65
N LEU A 37 -24.40 6.76 34.34
CA LEU A 37 -23.24 6.72 35.23
C LEU A 37 -22.87 8.13 35.70
N SER A 38 -22.56 8.23 37.00
CA SER A 38 -22.02 9.47 37.55
C SER A 38 -20.66 9.84 36.93
N PRO A 39 -20.32 11.13 36.80
CA PRO A 39 -18.99 11.54 36.36
C PRO A 39 -17.84 10.97 37.21
N ALA A 40 -18.09 10.66 38.49
CA ALA A 40 -17.13 10.02 39.37
C ALA A 40 -16.87 8.56 38.96
N THR A 41 -17.94 7.79 38.70
CA THR A 41 -17.83 6.40 38.20
C THR A 41 -17.09 6.35 36.87
N ILE A 42 -17.44 7.25 35.93
CA ILE A 42 -16.77 7.34 34.63
C ILE A 42 -15.27 7.64 34.81
N ARG A 43 -14.91 8.51 35.75
CA ARG A 43 -13.50 8.83 36.04
C ARG A 43 -12.72 7.60 36.50
N ASN A 44 -13.34 6.74 37.33
CA ASN A 44 -12.70 5.49 37.76
C ASN A 44 -12.48 4.54 36.57
N VAL A 45 -13.50 4.33 35.73
CA VAL A 45 -13.35 3.50 34.51
C VAL A 45 -12.32 4.08 33.55
N MET A 46 -12.25 5.42 33.44
CA MET A 46 -11.19 6.06 32.62
C MET A 46 -9.80 5.81 33.22
N ALA A 47 -9.64 5.78 34.55
CA ALA A 47 -8.37 5.43 35.18
C ALA A 47 -7.98 3.98 34.88
N ASP A 48 -8.92 3.03 34.95
CA ASP A 48 -8.69 1.63 34.60
C ASP A 48 -8.29 1.48 33.12
N LEU A 49 -8.94 2.20 32.21
CA LEU A 49 -8.62 2.22 30.78
C LEU A 49 -7.23 2.82 30.52
N GLU A 50 -6.82 3.81 31.28
CA GLU A 50 -5.50 4.43 31.21
C GLU A 50 -4.41 3.48 31.72
N GLU A 51 -4.66 2.78 32.83
CA GLU A 51 -3.76 1.75 33.36
C GLU A 51 -3.56 0.59 32.37
N LEU A 52 -4.61 0.23 31.63
CA LEU A 52 -4.54 -0.75 30.55
C LEU A 52 -3.85 -0.22 29.27
N GLY A 53 -3.46 1.06 29.25
CA GLY A 53 -2.80 1.70 28.12
C GLY A 53 -3.71 1.89 26.90
N LEU A 54 -5.04 1.94 27.07
CA LEU A 54 -6.01 2.13 25.99
C LEU A 54 -6.31 3.61 25.75
N ILE A 55 -6.17 4.44 26.77
CA ILE A 55 -6.28 5.88 26.68
C ILE A 55 -5.09 6.53 27.41
N ALA A 56 -4.83 7.80 27.13
CA ALA A 56 -3.76 8.54 27.77
C ALA A 56 -4.19 9.97 28.08
N SER A 57 -3.51 10.60 29.04
CA SER A 57 -3.66 12.03 29.32
C SER A 57 -2.59 12.81 28.57
N PRO A 58 -2.94 13.70 27.63
CA PRO A 58 -1.95 14.55 26.98
C PRO A 58 -1.31 15.56 27.94
N HIS A 59 -2.07 16.02 28.98
CA HIS A 59 -1.61 16.94 30.02
C HIS A 59 -2.35 16.67 31.35
N THR A 60 -1.77 17.02 32.47
CA THR A 60 -2.27 16.70 33.83
C THR A 60 -3.71 17.14 34.11
N SER A 61 -4.22 18.21 33.46
CA SER A 61 -5.57 18.73 33.64
C SER A 61 -6.48 18.48 32.42
N ALA A 62 -5.97 17.85 31.37
CA ALA A 62 -6.74 17.57 30.15
C ALA A 62 -7.63 16.33 30.34
N GLY A 63 -8.61 16.18 29.45
CA GLY A 63 -9.35 14.93 29.29
C GLY A 63 -8.44 13.78 28.87
N ARG A 64 -9.01 12.73 28.31
CA ARG A 64 -8.26 11.57 27.80
C ARG A 64 -8.38 11.49 26.29
N ILE A 65 -7.35 10.97 25.66
CA ILE A 65 -7.27 10.66 24.24
C ILE A 65 -7.03 9.16 24.04
N PRO A 66 -7.50 8.53 22.94
CA PRO A 66 -7.19 7.15 22.63
C PRO A 66 -5.69 6.99 22.34
N THR A 67 -5.12 5.89 22.75
CA THR A 67 -3.80 5.42 22.27
C THR A 67 -3.97 4.60 21.01
N THR A 68 -2.87 4.27 20.32
CA THR A 68 -2.88 3.30 19.20
C THR A 68 -3.55 2.00 19.59
N ARG A 69 -3.27 1.48 20.78
CA ARG A 69 -3.89 0.28 21.33
C ARG A 69 -5.39 0.44 21.58
N GLY A 70 -5.82 1.61 22.01
CA GLY A 70 -7.25 1.94 22.18
C GLY A 70 -7.99 1.98 20.84
N TYR A 71 -7.41 2.60 19.82
CA TYR A 71 -7.95 2.58 18.46
C TYR A 71 -8.02 1.16 17.89
N ARG A 72 -6.97 0.34 18.09
CA ARG A 72 -6.95 -1.05 17.63
C ARG A 72 -8.10 -1.84 18.24
N LEU A 73 -8.27 -1.78 19.55
CA LEU A 73 -9.36 -2.47 20.23
C LEU A 73 -10.74 -1.99 19.75
N PHE A 74 -10.89 -0.68 19.53
CA PHE A 74 -12.11 -0.09 18.98
C PHE A 74 -12.44 -0.64 17.59
N VAL A 75 -11.46 -0.64 16.69
CA VAL A 75 -11.62 -1.13 15.30
C VAL A 75 -11.95 -2.61 15.28
N ASP A 76 -11.26 -3.44 16.06
CA ASP A 76 -11.40 -4.89 16.01
C ASP A 76 -12.69 -5.40 16.67
N THR A 77 -13.22 -4.69 17.66
CA THR A 77 -14.30 -5.25 18.51
C THR A 77 -15.56 -4.41 18.60
N MET A 78 -15.49 -3.10 18.33
CA MET A 78 -16.57 -2.17 18.61
C MET A 78 -17.07 -1.42 17.38
N LEU A 79 -16.28 -1.44 16.28
CA LEU A 79 -16.61 -0.75 15.06
C LEU A 79 -17.75 -1.45 14.34
N THR A 80 -18.84 -0.73 14.10
CA THR A 80 -19.95 -1.19 13.27
C THR A 80 -19.84 -0.48 11.93
N VAL A 81 -19.52 -1.22 10.87
CA VAL A 81 -19.46 -0.66 9.51
C VAL A 81 -20.88 -0.62 8.95
N ASP A 82 -21.42 0.57 8.82
CA ASP A 82 -22.69 0.76 8.11
C ASP A 82 -22.47 0.53 6.60
N ARG A 83 -23.17 -0.46 6.05
CA ARG A 83 -23.05 -0.82 4.62
C ARG A 83 -23.96 -0.01 3.71
N THR A 84 -24.76 0.87 4.26
CA THR A 84 -25.76 1.64 3.52
C THR A 84 -25.26 3.07 3.27
N GLY A 85 -25.21 3.47 2.01
CA GLY A 85 -25.26 4.88 1.62
C GLY A 85 -24.06 5.54 0.97
N LEU A 86 -22.88 4.92 0.86
CA LEU A 86 -21.79 5.55 0.13
C LEU A 86 -21.97 5.32 -1.39
N GLN A 87 -22.42 6.37 -2.09
CA GLN A 87 -22.44 6.36 -3.56
C GLN A 87 -21.10 6.85 -4.08
N ALA A 88 -20.34 5.97 -4.71
CA ALA A 88 -19.12 6.33 -5.41
C ALA A 88 -19.42 6.40 -6.93
N PRO A 89 -18.84 7.38 -7.66
CA PRO A 89 -18.94 7.41 -9.12
C PRO A 89 -18.28 6.16 -9.71
N ALA A 90 -18.88 5.62 -10.78
CA ALA A 90 -18.33 4.48 -11.49
C ALA A 90 -16.97 4.86 -12.10
N LEU A 91 -16.01 3.94 -12.03
CA LEU A 91 -14.77 4.05 -12.80
C LEU A 91 -15.04 3.51 -14.20
N THR A 92 -14.75 4.32 -15.22
CA THR A 92 -14.87 3.89 -16.62
C THR A 92 -13.74 2.94 -16.97
N PRO A 93 -14.01 1.82 -17.67
CA PRO A 93 -12.97 0.97 -18.24
C PRO A 93 -12.09 1.81 -19.19
N ASP A 94 -10.80 1.79 -18.96
CA ASP A 94 -9.78 2.51 -19.76
C ASP A 94 -8.43 1.78 -19.57
N GLN A 95 -7.38 2.33 -20.15
CA GLN A 95 -6.01 1.84 -19.93
C GLN A 95 -5.72 1.72 -18.42
N PRO A 96 -5.05 0.65 -17.96
CA PRO A 96 -4.84 0.37 -16.53
C PRO A 96 -4.28 1.56 -15.74
N GLN A 97 -3.32 2.30 -16.31
CA GLN A 97 -2.72 3.47 -15.67
C GLN A 97 -3.75 4.57 -15.38
N LYS A 98 -4.70 4.81 -16.29
CA LYS A 98 -5.76 5.80 -16.10
C LYS A 98 -6.76 5.35 -15.04
N VAL A 99 -7.11 4.07 -15.03
CA VAL A 99 -7.99 3.49 -13.99
C VAL A 99 -7.35 3.65 -12.60
N ILE A 100 -6.06 3.33 -12.48
CA ILE A 100 -5.29 3.46 -11.25
C ILE A 100 -5.21 4.92 -10.78
N ALA A 101 -4.91 5.86 -11.68
CA ALA A 101 -4.87 7.28 -11.35
C ALA A 101 -6.25 7.81 -10.91
N SER A 102 -7.31 7.41 -11.61
CA SER A 102 -8.69 7.76 -11.25
C SER A 102 -9.10 7.19 -9.90
N ALA A 103 -8.67 5.97 -9.58
CA ALA A 103 -8.92 5.33 -8.30
C ALA A 103 -8.22 6.05 -7.14
N ALA A 104 -6.95 6.44 -7.30
CA ALA A 104 -6.23 7.21 -6.30
C ALA A 104 -6.90 8.56 -6.04
N HIS A 105 -7.35 9.23 -7.10
CA HIS A 105 -8.10 10.47 -6.98
C HIS A 105 -9.47 10.27 -6.29
N LEU A 106 -10.18 9.20 -6.63
CA LEU A 106 -11.47 8.85 -6.00
C LEU A 106 -11.30 8.59 -4.50
N LEU A 107 -10.30 7.79 -4.10
CA LEU A 107 -9.97 7.54 -2.70
C LEU A 107 -9.71 8.85 -1.95
N SER A 108 -8.90 9.71 -2.52
CA SER A 108 -8.56 11.00 -1.91
C SER A 108 -9.77 11.92 -1.80
N SER A 109 -10.59 12.03 -2.84
CA SER A 109 -11.75 12.93 -2.85
C SER A 109 -12.85 12.49 -1.87
N LEU A 110 -13.09 11.19 -1.73
CA LEU A 110 -14.10 10.65 -0.82
C LEU A 110 -13.64 10.65 0.65
N SER A 111 -12.37 10.35 0.88
CA SER A 111 -11.80 10.27 2.24
C SER A 111 -11.40 11.63 2.79
N GLN A 112 -11.06 12.59 1.94
CA GLN A 112 -10.38 13.84 2.27
C GLN A 112 -8.97 13.63 2.86
N PHE A 113 -8.37 12.45 2.58
CA PHE A 113 -7.02 12.07 2.94
C PHE A 113 -6.22 11.69 1.70
N VAL A 114 -5.09 11.03 1.87
CA VAL A 114 -4.24 10.59 0.77
C VAL A 114 -4.72 9.26 0.23
N GLY A 115 -5.08 9.21 -1.05
CA GLY A 115 -5.38 7.98 -1.78
C GLY A 115 -4.11 7.40 -2.38
N VAL A 116 -3.90 6.11 -2.19
CA VAL A 116 -2.75 5.37 -2.73
C VAL A 116 -3.23 4.14 -3.46
N VAL A 117 -2.67 3.88 -4.63
CA VAL A 117 -2.98 2.69 -5.42
C VAL A 117 -1.69 2.12 -5.98
N MET A 118 -1.41 0.87 -5.68
CA MET A 118 -0.31 0.13 -6.29
C MET A 118 -0.78 -0.42 -7.63
N ALA A 119 -0.04 -0.11 -8.70
CA ALA A 119 -0.36 -0.61 -10.04
C ALA A 119 -0.31 -2.15 -10.10
N PRO A 120 -1.11 -2.78 -10.99
CA PRO A 120 -1.07 -4.22 -11.17
C PRO A 120 0.35 -4.68 -11.51
N LYS A 121 0.81 -5.72 -10.82
CA LYS A 121 2.04 -6.40 -11.24
C LYS A 121 1.74 -7.06 -12.59
N ARG A 122 2.16 -6.44 -13.67
CA ARG A 122 2.16 -7.11 -14.97
C ARG A 122 3.14 -8.27 -14.87
N ALA A 123 2.69 -9.46 -15.26
CA ALA A 123 3.64 -10.54 -15.49
C ALA A 123 4.63 -10.03 -16.54
N SER A 124 5.89 -9.87 -16.12
CA SER A 124 6.96 -9.40 -16.98
C SER A 124 7.28 -10.49 -18.02
N VAL A 125 6.42 -10.60 -19.03
CA VAL A 125 6.60 -11.53 -20.15
C VAL A 125 7.46 -10.83 -21.18
N PHE A 126 8.51 -11.47 -21.67
CA PHE A 126 9.21 -10.93 -22.81
C PHE A 126 8.86 -11.68 -24.10
N ARG A 127 8.72 -10.92 -25.18
CA ARG A 127 8.50 -11.46 -26.53
C ARG A 127 9.81 -11.58 -27.28
N HIS A 128 10.70 -10.61 -27.08
CA HIS A 128 11.98 -10.55 -27.81
C HIS A 128 13.05 -9.90 -26.94
N ILE A 129 14.25 -10.42 -26.99
CA ILE A 129 15.43 -9.84 -26.36
C ILE A 129 16.55 -9.72 -27.37
N GLU A 130 17.28 -8.61 -27.33
CA GLU A 130 18.42 -8.34 -28.20
C GLU A 130 19.57 -7.70 -27.44
N PHE A 131 20.81 -8.02 -27.82
CA PHE A 131 22.02 -7.47 -27.26
C PHE A 131 22.77 -6.67 -28.31
N LEU A 132 23.07 -5.42 -27.97
CA LEU A 132 23.91 -4.54 -28.79
C LEU A 132 25.20 -4.20 -28.05
N ARG A 133 26.33 -4.39 -28.72
CA ARG A 133 27.61 -4.01 -28.15
C ARG A 133 27.80 -2.49 -28.21
N LEU A 134 27.98 -1.85 -27.06
CA LEU A 134 28.30 -0.42 -26.95
C LEU A 134 29.79 -0.17 -26.85
N SER A 135 30.50 -1.02 -26.11
CA SER A 135 31.96 -1.00 -25.96
C SER A 135 32.45 -2.37 -25.46
N GLU A 136 33.75 -2.53 -25.18
CA GLU A 136 34.39 -3.81 -24.82
C GLU A 136 33.67 -4.56 -23.67
N ARG A 137 33.12 -3.86 -22.68
CA ARG A 137 32.44 -4.46 -21.51
C ARG A 137 31.08 -3.85 -21.23
N ARG A 138 30.48 -3.25 -22.24
CA ARG A 138 29.16 -2.61 -22.10
C ARG A 138 28.25 -3.06 -23.22
N LEU A 139 27.16 -3.69 -22.82
CA LEU A 139 26.11 -4.16 -23.71
C LEU A 139 24.82 -3.38 -23.44
N LEU A 140 24.09 -3.06 -24.48
CA LEU A 140 22.71 -2.62 -24.37
C LEU A 140 21.82 -3.86 -24.53
N VAL A 141 21.02 -4.14 -23.52
CA VAL A 141 19.98 -5.18 -23.54
C VAL A 141 18.68 -4.50 -23.88
N ILE A 142 18.04 -4.92 -24.97
CA ILE A 142 16.72 -4.45 -25.42
C ILE A 142 15.74 -5.58 -25.20
N ILE A 143 14.64 -5.29 -24.49
CA ILE A 143 13.58 -6.24 -24.17
C ILE A 143 12.28 -5.69 -24.72
N VAL A 144 11.57 -6.51 -25.46
CA VAL A 144 10.25 -6.16 -26.03
C VAL A 144 9.19 -7.04 -25.39
N SER A 145 8.13 -6.42 -24.85
CA SER A 145 6.96 -7.13 -24.30
C SER A 145 6.01 -7.58 -25.41
N PRO A 146 5.05 -8.48 -25.13
CA PRO A 146 4.01 -8.85 -26.07
C PRO A 146 3.14 -7.66 -26.52
N GLU A 147 2.97 -6.66 -25.67
CA GLU A 147 2.20 -5.43 -25.89
C GLU A 147 2.97 -4.42 -26.76
N GLY A 148 4.26 -4.68 -27.04
CA GLY A 148 5.12 -3.82 -27.85
C GLY A 148 5.88 -2.77 -27.04
N ASP A 149 5.83 -2.80 -25.72
CA ASP A 149 6.67 -1.93 -24.88
C ASP A 149 8.13 -2.32 -25.01
N VAL A 150 9.00 -1.33 -25.17
CA VAL A 150 10.44 -1.54 -25.32
C VAL A 150 11.17 -1.00 -24.10
N GLN A 151 11.88 -1.88 -23.44
CA GLN A 151 12.79 -1.54 -22.34
C GLN A 151 14.24 -1.71 -22.76
N ASN A 152 15.10 -0.84 -22.28
CA ASN A 152 16.52 -0.95 -22.52
C ASN A 152 17.32 -0.78 -21.22
N ARG A 153 18.42 -1.53 -21.11
CA ARG A 153 19.33 -1.47 -19.95
C ARG A 153 20.77 -1.67 -20.41
N ILE A 154 21.68 -1.04 -19.69
CA ILE A 154 23.10 -1.24 -19.89
C ILE A 154 23.55 -2.34 -18.95
N LEU A 155 24.09 -3.41 -19.53
CA LEU A 155 24.75 -4.50 -18.83
C LEU A 155 26.25 -4.28 -18.85
N PHE A 156 26.89 -4.31 -17.70
CA PHE A 156 28.34 -4.32 -17.56
C PHE A 156 28.82 -5.78 -17.40
N THR A 157 29.72 -6.21 -18.25
CA THR A 157 30.22 -7.59 -18.29
C THR A 157 31.66 -7.64 -17.83
N GLU A 158 32.08 -8.77 -17.24
CA GLU A 158 33.47 -8.99 -16.85
C GLU A 158 34.36 -9.33 -18.06
N THR A 159 33.77 -9.99 -19.06
CA THR A 159 34.41 -10.40 -20.30
C THR A 159 33.86 -9.64 -21.48
N ASP A 160 34.65 -9.57 -22.57
CA ASP A 160 34.20 -9.02 -23.84
C ASP A 160 33.54 -10.12 -24.68
N TYR A 161 32.35 -9.86 -25.23
CA TYR A 161 31.59 -10.78 -26.06
C TYR A 161 31.62 -10.34 -27.52
N SER A 162 31.89 -11.30 -28.39
CA SER A 162 31.83 -11.11 -29.85
C SER A 162 30.37 -10.93 -30.30
N GLN A 163 30.17 -10.27 -31.44
CA GLN A 163 28.84 -10.11 -32.01
C GLN A 163 28.12 -11.45 -32.27
N SER A 164 28.88 -12.48 -32.66
CA SER A 164 28.34 -13.84 -32.87
C SER A 164 27.80 -14.45 -31.56
N GLN A 165 28.51 -14.32 -30.46
CA GLN A 165 28.06 -14.80 -29.15
C GLN A 165 26.79 -14.06 -28.66
N LEU A 166 26.73 -12.75 -28.91
CA LEU A 166 25.53 -11.94 -28.57
C LEU A 166 24.29 -12.37 -29.36
N VAL A 167 24.45 -12.59 -30.67
CA VAL A 167 23.37 -13.07 -31.53
C VAL A 167 22.95 -14.50 -31.16
N GLU A 168 23.88 -15.39 -30.88
CA GLU A 168 23.61 -16.76 -30.44
C GLU A 168 22.80 -16.77 -29.13
N THR A 169 23.23 -15.96 -28.15
CA THR A 169 22.54 -15.82 -26.86
C THR A 169 21.10 -15.27 -27.05
N SER A 170 20.96 -14.22 -27.87
CA SER A 170 19.62 -13.67 -28.18
C SER A 170 18.73 -14.72 -28.82
N ASN A 171 19.21 -15.42 -29.83
CA ASN A 171 18.45 -16.46 -30.53
C ASN A 171 18.04 -17.59 -29.59
N TYR A 172 18.94 -18.03 -28.72
CA TYR A 172 18.63 -19.05 -27.73
C TYR A 172 17.53 -18.62 -26.78
N LEU A 173 17.64 -17.43 -26.18
CA LEU A 173 16.63 -16.90 -25.27
C LEU A 173 15.28 -16.70 -25.97
N ASN A 174 15.25 -16.16 -27.17
CA ASN A 174 14.05 -15.95 -27.94
C ASN A 174 13.36 -17.26 -28.37
N THR A 175 14.14 -18.30 -28.67
CA THR A 175 13.60 -19.59 -29.11
C THR A 175 13.00 -20.38 -27.94
N HIS A 176 13.65 -20.37 -26.78
CA HIS A 176 13.28 -21.25 -25.67
C HIS A 176 12.38 -20.60 -24.61
N TYR A 177 12.39 -19.26 -24.53
CA TYR A 177 11.74 -18.57 -23.40
C TYR A 177 10.80 -17.42 -23.82
N ALA A 178 10.69 -17.05 -25.11
CA ALA A 178 9.75 -16.04 -25.54
C ALA A 178 8.31 -16.41 -25.13
N GLY A 179 7.57 -15.45 -24.59
CA GLY A 179 6.23 -15.68 -24.07
C GLY A 179 6.14 -16.19 -22.65
N MET A 180 7.30 -16.37 -21.96
CA MET A 180 7.35 -16.77 -20.56
C MET A 180 7.55 -15.55 -19.65
N ALA A 181 7.02 -15.63 -18.42
CA ALA A 181 7.33 -14.63 -17.41
C ALA A 181 8.81 -14.66 -17.04
N ILE A 182 9.42 -13.50 -16.85
CA ILE A 182 10.87 -13.37 -16.62
C ILE A 182 11.35 -14.14 -15.37
N GLU A 183 10.48 -14.24 -14.34
CA GLU A 183 10.77 -15.01 -13.13
C GLU A 183 10.85 -16.52 -13.42
N GLN A 184 10.00 -17.01 -14.33
CA GLN A 184 10.04 -18.41 -14.79
C GLN A 184 11.27 -18.66 -15.63
N VAL A 185 11.63 -17.71 -16.49
CA VAL A 185 12.88 -17.78 -17.27
C VAL A 185 14.07 -17.83 -16.35
N ARG A 186 14.12 -16.96 -15.34
CA ARG A 186 15.19 -16.94 -14.33
C ARG A 186 15.35 -18.29 -13.63
N SER A 187 14.25 -18.87 -13.17
CA SER A 187 14.28 -20.17 -12.49
C SER A 187 14.76 -21.29 -13.41
N ARG A 188 14.31 -21.30 -14.68
CA ARG A 188 14.75 -22.31 -15.67
C ARG A 188 16.20 -22.14 -16.08
N VAL A 189 16.61 -20.92 -16.40
CA VAL A 189 18.02 -20.62 -16.73
C VAL A 189 18.93 -21.03 -15.57
N GLN A 190 18.57 -20.76 -14.32
CA GLN A 190 19.34 -21.21 -13.16
C GLN A 190 19.42 -22.73 -13.04
N GLN A 191 18.37 -23.47 -13.38
CA GLN A 191 18.37 -24.94 -13.39
C GLN A 191 19.22 -25.51 -14.54
N GLU A 192 19.13 -24.90 -15.71
CA GLU A 192 19.86 -25.32 -16.91
C GLU A 192 21.35 -24.96 -16.85
N LEU A 193 21.74 -23.87 -16.17
CA LEU A 193 23.12 -23.48 -15.93
C LEU A 193 23.94 -24.54 -15.19
N VAL A 194 23.33 -25.42 -14.43
CA VAL A 194 24.00 -26.56 -13.81
C VAL A 194 24.49 -27.55 -14.87
N SER A 195 23.90 -27.56 -16.07
CA SER A 195 24.24 -28.43 -17.19
C SER A 195 25.01 -27.74 -18.32
N LEU A 196 24.93 -26.42 -18.42
CA LEU A 196 25.60 -25.60 -19.43
C LEU A 196 26.90 -25.01 -18.85
N GLN A 197 28.04 -25.53 -19.26
CA GLN A 197 29.37 -24.96 -18.95
C GLN A 197 29.77 -24.02 -20.08
N GLY A 198 30.07 -22.74 -19.76
CA GLY A 198 30.69 -21.82 -20.72
C GLY A 198 30.36 -20.34 -20.53
N GLU A 199 31.03 -19.49 -21.30
CA GLU A 199 30.88 -18.02 -21.26
C GLU A 199 29.45 -17.54 -21.62
N ILE A 200 28.77 -18.28 -22.51
CA ILE A 200 27.37 -18.00 -22.90
C ILE A 200 26.40 -18.12 -21.72
N ALA A 201 26.59 -19.12 -20.85
CA ALA A 201 25.78 -19.31 -19.67
C ALA A 201 25.88 -18.13 -18.72
N THR A 202 27.09 -17.57 -18.54
CA THR A 202 27.32 -16.38 -17.71
C THR A 202 26.63 -15.15 -18.29
N LEU A 203 26.69 -14.96 -19.61
CA LEU A 203 25.98 -13.86 -20.28
C LEU A 203 24.47 -13.99 -20.16
N MET A 204 23.90 -15.19 -20.32
CA MET A 204 22.48 -15.47 -20.16
C MET A 204 22.01 -15.15 -18.74
N GLN A 205 22.75 -15.58 -17.72
CA GLN A 205 22.43 -15.29 -16.33
C GLN A 205 22.43 -13.78 -16.06
N ALA A 206 23.46 -13.07 -16.51
CA ALA A 206 23.57 -11.63 -16.34
C ALA A 206 22.43 -10.89 -17.07
N ALA A 207 22.08 -11.31 -18.29
CA ALA A 207 20.99 -10.73 -19.05
C ALA A 207 19.63 -10.91 -18.38
N VAL A 208 19.34 -12.11 -17.88
CA VAL A 208 18.09 -12.41 -17.18
C VAL A 208 18.01 -11.64 -15.86
N GLN A 209 19.13 -11.51 -15.13
CA GLN A 209 19.18 -10.74 -13.89
C GLN A 209 18.86 -9.25 -14.16
N VAL A 210 19.54 -8.63 -15.11
CA VAL A 210 19.32 -7.22 -15.48
C VAL A 210 17.89 -7.01 -16.04
N SER A 211 17.38 -7.97 -16.80
CA SER A 211 16.02 -7.93 -17.32
C SER A 211 14.97 -7.99 -16.18
N SER A 212 15.18 -8.87 -15.20
CA SER A 212 14.31 -8.98 -14.03
C SER A 212 14.32 -7.68 -13.21
N GLU A 213 15.49 -7.08 -12.98
CA GLU A 213 15.63 -5.80 -12.28
C GLU A 213 15.01 -4.64 -13.07
N ALA A 214 15.16 -4.62 -14.39
CA ALA A 214 14.57 -3.63 -15.27
C ALA A 214 13.05 -3.65 -15.19
N MET A 215 12.48 -4.83 -15.36
CA MET A 215 11.02 -5.01 -15.35
C MET A 215 10.41 -4.82 -13.96
N ALA A 216 11.13 -5.17 -12.89
CA ALA A 216 10.69 -4.92 -11.52
C ALA A 216 10.58 -3.42 -11.19
N ASN A 217 11.49 -2.60 -11.71
CA ASN A 217 11.50 -1.15 -11.46
C ASN A 217 10.39 -0.40 -12.21
N ASP A 218 10.00 -0.85 -13.40
CA ASP A 218 8.94 -0.20 -14.18
C ASP A 218 7.51 -0.61 -13.75
N HIS A 219 7.36 -1.72 -13.02
CA HIS A 219 6.04 -2.30 -12.72
C HIS A 219 5.55 -2.12 -11.29
N ASN A 220 6.37 -1.57 -10.40
CA ASN A 220 5.97 -1.24 -9.04
C ASN A 220 5.64 0.25 -8.90
N GLU A 221 4.74 0.75 -9.73
CA GLU A 221 4.30 2.13 -9.63
C GLU A 221 3.22 2.25 -8.55
N VAL A 222 3.47 3.12 -7.56
CA VAL A 222 2.46 3.60 -6.63
C VAL A 222 2.00 4.97 -7.09
N VAL A 223 0.73 5.08 -7.39
CA VAL A 223 0.08 6.36 -7.66
C VAL A 223 -0.48 6.90 -6.35
N ILE A 224 -0.11 8.14 -6.04
CA ILE A 224 -0.50 8.84 -4.84
C ILE A 224 -1.32 10.07 -5.27
N SER A 225 -2.38 10.37 -4.54
CA SER A 225 -3.23 11.53 -4.81
C SER A 225 -3.71 12.14 -3.51
N GLY A 226 -3.76 13.47 -3.45
CA GLY A 226 -4.33 14.21 -2.33
C GLY A 226 -3.39 14.41 -1.15
N GLU A 227 -2.09 14.40 -1.35
CA GLU A 227 -1.10 14.67 -0.28
C GLU A 227 -1.36 16.02 0.39
N ARG A 228 -1.86 16.99 -0.38
CA ARG A 228 -2.21 18.32 0.14
C ARG A 228 -3.37 18.30 1.13
N ASN A 229 -4.20 17.28 1.14
CA ASN A 229 -5.31 17.17 2.10
C ASN A 229 -4.80 17.11 3.54
N LEU A 230 -3.59 16.57 3.77
CA LEU A 230 -2.99 16.55 5.10
C LEU A 230 -2.71 17.94 5.66
N LEU A 231 -2.53 18.95 4.81
CA LEU A 231 -2.35 20.34 5.23
C LEU A 231 -3.59 20.92 5.92
N SER A 232 -4.77 20.41 5.58
CA SER A 232 -6.04 20.86 6.17
C SER A 232 -6.42 20.08 7.44
N VAL A 233 -5.66 19.01 7.76
CA VAL A 233 -5.90 18.21 8.97
C VAL A 233 -5.27 18.90 10.18
N SER A 234 -6.09 19.18 11.20
CA SER A 234 -5.65 19.90 12.40
C SER A 234 -4.48 19.22 13.13
N ASP A 235 -4.42 17.89 13.08
CA ASP A 235 -3.40 17.09 13.73
C ASP A 235 -1.99 17.32 13.14
N PHE A 236 -1.91 17.72 11.88
CA PHE A 236 -0.66 18.06 11.18
C PHE A 236 -0.39 19.55 11.10
N SER A 237 -1.42 20.38 11.10
CA SER A 237 -1.25 21.84 11.04
C SER A 237 -0.61 22.42 12.31
N SER A 238 -0.71 21.72 13.43
CA SER A 238 -0.14 22.12 14.72
C SER A 238 1.34 21.70 14.89
N ASP A 239 1.84 20.76 14.09
CA ASP A 239 3.23 20.28 14.16
C ASP A 239 3.79 20.03 12.74
N MET A 240 4.59 21.00 12.29
CA MET A 240 5.26 20.91 10.97
C MET A 240 6.24 19.74 10.86
N GLY A 241 6.74 19.22 12.00
CA GLY A 241 7.61 18.04 12.02
C GLY A 241 6.86 16.77 11.63
N HIS A 242 5.62 16.61 12.09
CA HIS A 242 4.75 15.49 11.69
C HIS A 242 4.40 15.55 10.21
N LEU A 243 4.04 16.74 9.73
CA LEU A 243 3.73 16.96 8.33
C LEU A 243 4.92 16.63 7.42
N ARG A 244 6.12 17.09 7.77
CA ARG A 244 7.34 16.80 7.01
C ARG A 244 7.60 15.30 6.91
N ARG A 245 7.51 14.56 8.02
CA ARG A 245 7.68 13.09 8.02
C ARG A 245 6.67 12.39 7.13
N ALA A 246 5.42 12.88 7.09
CA ALA A 246 4.40 12.34 6.19
C ALA A 246 4.77 12.56 4.72
N PHE A 247 5.27 13.74 4.34
CA PHE A 247 5.72 14.00 2.97
C PHE A 247 6.97 13.19 2.61
N ASP A 248 7.95 13.09 3.52
CA ASP A 248 9.15 12.25 3.32
C ASP A 248 8.77 10.79 3.03
N LEU A 249 7.70 10.27 3.67
CA LEU A 249 7.18 8.93 3.40
C LEU A 249 6.64 8.80 1.97
N PHE A 250 5.91 9.82 1.48
CA PHE A 250 5.35 9.79 0.12
C PHE A 250 6.44 9.92 -0.95
N GLU A 251 7.51 10.66 -0.67
CA GLU A 251 8.69 10.70 -1.54
C GLU A 251 9.42 9.36 -1.56
N GLN A 252 9.47 8.65 -0.43
CA GLN A 252 10.08 7.33 -0.31
C GLN A 252 9.11 6.21 -0.73
N LYS A 253 8.68 6.20 -1.99
CA LYS A 253 7.70 5.25 -2.56
C LYS A 253 7.99 3.78 -2.23
N THR A 254 9.27 3.41 -2.08
CA THR A 254 9.68 2.03 -1.78
C THR A 254 9.14 1.51 -0.45
N GLN A 255 9.09 2.34 0.59
CA GLN A 255 8.56 1.93 1.89
C GLN A 255 7.04 1.75 1.81
N LEU A 256 6.36 2.66 1.11
CA LEU A 256 4.93 2.59 0.89
C LEU A 256 4.54 1.35 0.08
N MET A 257 5.32 1.03 -0.96
CA MET A 257 5.15 -0.20 -1.75
C MET A 257 5.24 -1.45 -0.89
N ARG A 258 6.23 -1.54 -0.01
CA ARG A 258 6.38 -2.69 0.91
C ARG A 258 5.15 -2.87 1.81
N LEU A 259 4.60 -1.77 2.32
CA LEU A 259 3.40 -1.81 3.15
C LEU A 259 2.19 -2.32 2.36
N LEU A 260 1.98 -1.79 1.16
CA LEU A 260 0.88 -2.20 0.28
C LEU A 260 1.05 -3.64 -0.21
N ASP A 261 2.29 -4.08 -0.48
CA ASP A 261 2.59 -5.45 -0.91
C ASP A 261 2.27 -6.49 0.18
N VAL A 262 2.63 -6.21 1.43
CA VAL A 262 2.22 -7.06 2.57
C VAL A 262 0.70 -7.09 2.74
N SER A 263 0.04 -5.97 2.46
CA SER A 263 -1.42 -5.89 2.52
C SER A 263 -2.11 -6.70 1.40
N SER A 264 -1.43 -6.96 0.27
CA SER A 264 -1.97 -7.73 -0.85
C SER A 264 -2.24 -9.20 -0.51
N GLN A 265 -1.53 -9.75 0.49
CA GLN A 265 -1.69 -11.14 0.94
C GLN A 265 -2.88 -11.32 1.88
N ALA A 266 -3.60 -10.26 2.22
CA ALA A 266 -4.70 -10.31 3.16
C ALA A 266 -6.05 -10.56 2.47
N GLU A 267 -6.90 -11.32 3.12
CA GLU A 267 -8.31 -11.41 2.73
C GLU A 267 -9.07 -10.17 3.24
N GLY A 268 -9.46 -9.27 2.32
CA GLY A 268 -10.26 -8.09 2.63
C GLY A 268 -9.49 -6.86 3.13
N VAL A 269 -10.18 -6.00 3.86
CA VAL A 269 -9.61 -4.73 4.32
C VAL A 269 -8.62 -4.92 5.46
N ARG A 270 -7.45 -4.31 5.34
CA ARG A 270 -6.41 -4.24 6.38
C ARG A 270 -6.28 -2.82 6.91
N ILE A 271 -6.04 -2.72 8.21
CA ILE A 271 -5.89 -1.45 8.90
C ILE A 271 -4.59 -1.50 9.71
N TYR A 272 -3.74 -0.50 9.50
CA TYR A 272 -2.54 -0.26 10.29
C TYR A 272 -2.68 1.08 11.01
N ILE A 273 -2.60 1.07 12.32
CA ILE A 273 -2.81 2.26 13.17
C ILE A 273 -1.48 2.69 13.77
N GLY A 274 -1.02 3.90 13.43
CA GLY A 274 0.24 4.41 13.94
C GLY A 274 1.42 3.49 13.63
N GLY A 275 2.30 3.27 14.59
CA GLY A 275 3.50 2.44 14.44
C GLY A 275 3.30 0.91 14.42
N GLU A 276 2.08 0.41 14.26
CA GLU A 276 1.82 -1.06 14.24
C GLU A 276 2.48 -1.76 13.06
N SER A 277 2.62 -1.06 11.93
CA SER A 277 3.39 -1.59 10.81
C SER A 277 4.88 -1.45 11.14
N GLN A 278 5.53 -2.52 11.52
CA GLN A 278 6.99 -2.53 11.73
C GLN A 278 7.79 -2.21 10.45
N ILE A 279 7.13 -2.13 9.30
CA ILE A 279 7.72 -1.88 7.99
C ILE A 279 7.97 -0.39 7.77
N VAL A 280 7.06 0.46 8.28
CA VAL A 280 7.14 1.91 8.11
C VAL A 280 6.93 2.58 9.47
N PRO A 281 7.86 3.43 9.93
CA PRO A 281 7.71 4.18 11.17
C PRO A 281 6.68 5.32 10.96
N MET A 282 5.40 5.00 11.09
CA MET A 282 4.28 5.94 10.92
C MET A 282 3.52 6.09 12.23
N GLN A 283 4.10 6.74 13.23
CA GLN A 283 3.44 6.88 14.54
C GLN A 283 2.16 7.73 14.46
N GLU A 284 2.14 8.73 13.60
CA GLU A 284 1.05 9.70 13.49
C GLU A 284 0.05 9.38 12.37
N LEU A 285 0.38 8.41 11.52
CA LEU A 285 -0.43 8.02 10.37
C LEU A 285 -1.08 6.65 10.57
N SER A 286 -2.22 6.48 9.95
CA SER A 286 -2.87 5.17 9.80
C SER A 286 -3.14 4.89 8.33
N VAL A 287 -3.18 3.62 7.98
CA VAL A 287 -3.45 3.13 6.63
C VAL A 287 -4.62 2.17 6.67
N VAL A 288 -5.59 2.41 5.82
CA VAL A 288 -6.68 1.46 5.53
C VAL A 288 -6.52 1.02 4.09
N SER A 289 -6.32 -0.26 3.85
CA SER A 289 -6.02 -0.81 2.53
C SER A 289 -6.86 -2.04 2.22
N SER A 290 -7.05 -2.31 0.93
CA SER A 290 -7.71 -3.51 0.42
C SER A 290 -7.02 -3.98 -0.84
N PRO A 291 -6.86 -5.30 -1.04
CA PRO A 291 -6.46 -5.83 -2.33
C PRO A 291 -7.55 -5.59 -3.37
N TYR A 292 -7.16 -5.53 -4.65
CA TYR A 292 -8.07 -5.55 -5.77
C TYR A 292 -7.65 -6.64 -6.77
N GLU A 293 -8.61 -7.17 -7.51
CA GLU A 293 -8.45 -8.39 -8.28
C GLU A 293 -8.80 -8.16 -9.75
N VAL A 294 -8.17 -8.93 -10.61
CA VAL A 294 -8.54 -9.07 -12.04
C VAL A 294 -8.66 -10.56 -12.32
N ASP A 295 -9.80 -10.99 -12.84
CA ASP A 295 -10.10 -12.40 -13.14
C ASP A 295 -9.89 -13.34 -11.91
N GLY A 296 -10.22 -12.86 -10.70
CA GLY A 296 -10.09 -13.63 -9.45
C GLY A 296 -8.66 -13.73 -8.90
N GLN A 297 -7.70 -13.01 -9.48
CA GLN A 297 -6.33 -12.93 -8.98
C GLN A 297 -6.06 -11.54 -8.41
N VAL A 298 -5.48 -11.49 -7.21
CA VAL A 298 -5.02 -10.24 -6.60
C VAL A 298 -3.87 -9.70 -7.44
N VAL A 299 -4.06 -8.53 -8.02
CA VAL A 299 -3.07 -7.88 -8.90
C VAL A 299 -2.45 -6.64 -8.28
N GLY A 300 -3.02 -6.13 -7.21
CA GLY A 300 -2.50 -4.96 -6.51
C GLY A 300 -3.29 -4.62 -5.25
N THR A 301 -2.90 -3.53 -4.61
CA THR A 301 -3.51 -3.03 -3.37
C THR A 301 -3.78 -1.55 -3.50
N LEU A 302 -4.88 -1.10 -2.95
CA LEU A 302 -5.20 0.32 -2.83
C LEU A 302 -5.54 0.68 -1.38
N GLY A 303 -5.48 1.95 -1.05
CA GLY A 303 -5.76 2.38 0.31
C GLY A 303 -5.83 3.88 0.50
N VAL A 304 -6.15 4.23 1.73
CA VAL A 304 -6.18 5.61 2.23
C VAL A 304 -5.16 5.74 3.35
N ILE A 305 -4.37 6.81 3.32
CA ILE A 305 -3.44 7.20 4.38
C ILE A 305 -3.94 8.50 4.99
N GLY A 306 -4.12 8.50 6.29
CA GLY A 306 -4.58 9.66 7.06
C GLY A 306 -4.04 9.66 8.47
N PRO A 307 -4.43 10.64 9.31
CA PRO A 307 -4.04 10.67 10.71
C PRO A 307 -4.59 9.45 11.48
N THR A 308 -3.97 9.12 12.61
CA THR A 308 -4.52 8.07 13.50
C THR A 308 -5.95 8.37 13.95
N ARG A 309 -6.31 9.64 13.98
CA ARG A 309 -7.64 10.14 14.28
C ARG A 309 -8.47 10.28 12.99
N MET A 310 -8.96 9.18 12.45
CA MET A 310 -9.83 9.19 11.27
C MET A 310 -11.10 8.34 11.47
N PRO A 311 -12.19 8.60 10.73
CA PRO A 311 -13.41 7.79 10.78
C PRO A 311 -13.21 6.46 10.07
N TYR A 312 -12.71 5.45 10.80
CA TYR A 312 -12.31 4.15 10.25
C TYR A 312 -13.45 3.42 9.54
N ASP A 313 -14.69 3.50 10.05
CA ASP A 313 -15.89 2.95 9.43
C ASP A 313 -16.08 3.46 8.00
N ARG A 314 -15.98 4.78 7.83
CA ARG A 314 -16.07 5.43 6.52
C ARG A 314 -14.87 5.07 5.63
N MET A 315 -13.66 5.01 6.18
CA MET A 315 -12.47 4.62 5.41
C MET A 315 -12.57 3.19 4.88
N ILE A 316 -13.04 2.26 5.70
CA ILE A 316 -13.28 0.87 5.30
C ILE A 316 -14.26 0.81 4.13
N GLN A 317 -15.36 1.57 4.19
CA GLN A 317 -16.35 1.62 3.10
C GLN A 317 -15.75 2.16 1.81
N ILE A 318 -15.04 3.31 1.87
CA ILE A 318 -14.42 3.95 0.71
C ILE A 318 -13.44 2.99 0.03
N VAL A 319 -12.54 2.39 0.81
CA VAL A 319 -11.52 1.47 0.31
C VAL A 319 -12.15 0.21 -0.30
N ASN A 320 -13.17 -0.37 0.36
CA ASN A 320 -13.86 -1.56 -0.13
C ASN A 320 -14.66 -1.30 -1.43
N ILE A 321 -15.36 -0.16 -1.51
CA ILE A 321 -16.09 0.20 -2.72
C ILE A 321 -15.10 0.46 -3.86
N THR A 322 -14.05 1.23 -3.61
CA THR A 322 -13.06 1.56 -4.64
C THR A 322 -12.33 0.33 -5.15
N SER A 323 -11.99 -0.65 -4.27
CA SER A 323 -11.34 -1.89 -4.70
C SER A 323 -12.22 -2.68 -5.67
N ARG A 324 -13.53 -2.76 -5.42
CA ARG A 324 -14.48 -3.40 -6.33
C ARG A 324 -14.63 -2.66 -7.65
N LEU A 325 -14.67 -1.32 -7.61
CA LEU A 325 -14.77 -0.51 -8.83
C LEU A 325 -13.53 -0.67 -9.72
N VAL A 326 -12.34 -0.69 -9.12
CA VAL A 326 -11.07 -0.94 -9.83
C VAL A 326 -11.04 -2.34 -10.43
N SER A 327 -11.40 -3.36 -9.64
CA SER A 327 -11.48 -4.75 -10.10
C SER A 327 -12.40 -4.87 -11.33
N ASN A 328 -13.59 -4.29 -11.26
CA ASN A 328 -14.55 -4.32 -12.37
C ASN A 328 -14.04 -3.56 -13.60
N ALA A 329 -13.47 -2.37 -13.42
CA ALA A 329 -12.98 -1.55 -14.53
C ALA A 329 -11.81 -2.20 -15.25
N LEU A 330 -10.86 -2.82 -14.51
CA LEU A 330 -9.72 -3.51 -15.09
C LEU A 330 -10.09 -4.85 -15.76
N SER A 331 -11.08 -5.58 -15.22
CA SER A 331 -11.56 -6.82 -15.84
C SER A 331 -12.32 -6.56 -17.15
N GLN A 332 -12.90 -5.36 -17.34
CA GLN A 332 -13.64 -4.98 -18.56
C GLN A 332 -12.77 -4.28 -19.61
N SER A 333 -11.52 -3.93 -19.28
CA SER A 333 -10.61 -3.19 -20.18
C SER A 333 -9.77 -4.10 -21.10
N LYS A 334 -10.14 -5.38 -21.24
CA LYS A 334 -9.52 -6.34 -22.16
C LYS A 334 -10.08 -6.27 -23.56
#